data_7480185680cdca16b8f9e0ab08c9c821
#
_entry.id   7480185680cdca16b8f9e0ab08c9c821
#
_cell.length_a   1.000
_cell.length_b   1.000
_cell.length_c   1.000
_cell.angle_alpha   90.00
_cell.angle_beta   90.00
_cell.angle_gamma   90.00
#
_symmetry.space_group_name_H-M   'P 1'
#
loop_
_entity.id
_entity.type
_entity.pdbx_description
1 polymer ?
#
loop_
_entity_poly.entity_id
_entity_poly.type
_entity_poly.pdbx_seq_one_letter_code
_entity_poly.pdbx_strand_id
1 'polypeptide(L)'
;ETAQGHAAGDGRMPDKKEDTMARIRNRATGAFPTCTIKILAMLPSVAIAAAIFYFSSQPADQSTLMSNGVTQMLLSIADKLHLLELEQINVPAICEFLSMPVRKCAHITEYTVLFLSLVFGLRTWGLHGKRLLNVALAVTFFYACTDEFHQLFVPGRTGRFSDVLIDNIGAAGIRLMVLIFHRQRKNGLLHNYTTS
;
A
#
# COMPACT_ATOMS: atom_id res chain seq x y z
N GLU A 1 72.71 -4.93 12.19
CA GLU A 1 72.31 -3.81 13.06
C GLU A 1 70.88 -3.36 12.74
N THR A 2 70.07 -3.54 13.69
CA THR A 2 68.61 -3.32 13.69
C THR A 2 68.26 -1.86 13.89
N ALA A 3 67.27 -1.37 13.14
CA ALA A 3 66.57 -0.16 13.53
C ALA A 3 65.06 -0.39 13.47
N GLN A 4 64.48 -0.64 14.63
CA GLN A 4 63.03 -0.65 14.88
C GLN A 4 62.50 0.81 14.84
N GLY A 5 61.69 1.14 13.83
CA GLY A 5 60.91 2.37 13.80
C GLY A 5 59.63 2.25 14.64
N HIS A 6 59.60 2.80 15.82
CA HIS A 6 58.41 2.95 16.65
C HIS A 6 57.51 4.00 16.03
N ALA A 7 56.37 3.61 15.47
CA ALA A 7 55.32 4.54 15.14
C ALA A 7 54.55 4.89 16.43
N ALA A 8 54.83 6.10 16.95
CA ALA A 8 54.06 6.69 18.03
C ALA A 8 52.65 7.03 17.53
N GLY A 9 51.66 6.31 18.05
CA GLY A 9 50.24 6.63 17.85
C GLY A 9 49.97 8.02 18.49
N ASP A 10 49.55 8.97 17.67
CA ASP A 10 49.07 10.31 18.09
C ASP A 10 47.76 10.12 18.91
N GLY A 11 47.88 9.99 20.19
CA GLY A 11 46.79 9.88 21.15
C GLY A 11 46.09 11.21 21.36
N ARG A 12 45.67 11.86 20.30
CA ARG A 12 44.80 13.04 20.39
C ARG A 12 43.43 12.63 20.92
N MET A 13 43.14 12.92 22.18
CA MET A 13 41.77 12.87 22.71
C MET A 13 40.86 13.74 21.84
N PRO A 14 39.70 13.23 21.45
CA PRO A 14 38.73 14.02 20.66
C PRO A 14 38.38 15.29 21.46
N ASP A 15 38.48 16.44 20.79
CA ASP A 15 38.21 17.75 21.41
C ASP A 15 36.76 17.76 21.91
N LYS A 16 36.57 17.93 23.22
CA LYS A 16 35.26 18.03 23.87
C LYS A 16 34.36 19.06 23.20
N LYS A 17 34.92 20.08 22.53
CA LYS A 17 34.19 21.09 21.80
C LYS A 17 33.56 20.53 20.49
N GLU A 18 34.29 19.67 19.75
CA GLU A 18 33.75 19.04 18.56
C GLU A 18 32.59 18.10 18.87
N ASP A 19 32.72 17.29 19.94
CA ASP A 19 31.64 16.40 20.37
C ASP A 19 30.41 17.18 20.87
N THR A 20 30.61 18.29 21.55
CA THR A 20 29.53 19.19 21.98
C THR A 20 28.86 19.87 20.81
N MET A 21 29.62 20.33 19.80
CA MET A 21 29.08 20.96 18.60
C MET A 21 28.35 19.94 17.71
N ALA A 22 28.83 18.69 17.60
CA ALA A 22 28.14 17.60 16.91
C ALA A 22 26.81 17.24 17.59
N ARG A 23 26.78 17.23 18.93
CA ARG A 23 25.53 17.00 19.71
C ARG A 23 24.52 18.15 19.56
N ILE A 24 24.99 19.41 19.54
CA ILE A 24 24.16 20.60 19.34
C ILE A 24 23.61 20.61 17.90
N ARG A 25 24.45 20.29 16.88
CA ARG A 25 24.04 20.20 15.48
C ARG A 25 22.99 19.10 15.25
N ASN A 26 23.15 17.92 15.88
CA ASN A 26 22.16 16.85 15.84
C ASN A 26 20.85 17.19 16.57
N ARG A 27 20.91 18.06 17.60
CA ARG A 27 19.72 18.58 18.28
C ARG A 27 19.01 19.67 17.48
N ALA A 28 19.78 20.52 16.77
CA ALA A 28 19.23 21.59 15.94
C ALA A 28 18.60 21.16 14.65
N THR A 29 18.95 19.97 14.12
CA THR A 29 18.37 19.42 12.88
C THR A 29 16.99 18.81 13.06
N GLY A 30 16.39 18.87 14.27
CA GLY A 30 14.99 18.45 14.52
C GLY A 30 14.67 17.04 13.99
N ALA A 31 15.66 16.14 13.98
CA ALA A 31 15.45 14.77 13.53
C ALA A 31 14.46 14.12 14.49
N PHE A 32 13.23 13.95 14.02
CA PHE A 32 12.25 13.13 14.73
C PHE A 32 12.89 11.79 15.10
N PRO A 33 12.70 11.30 16.34
CA PRO A 33 13.24 10.01 16.71
C PRO A 33 12.82 8.97 15.68
N THR A 34 13.72 8.08 15.30
CA THR A 34 13.49 7.07 14.25
C THR A 34 12.21 6.26 14.48
N CYS A 35 11.80 6.09 15.73
CA CYS A 35 10.52 5.48 16.11
C CYS A 35 9.32 6.31 15.64
N THR A 36 9.35 7.63 15.83
CA THR A 36 8.26 8.54 15.41
C THR A 36 8.05 8.50 13.89
N ILE A 37 9.13 8.50 13.10
CA ILE A 37 9.04 8.41 11.63
C ILE A 37 8.41 7.09 11.21
N LYS A 38 8.78 5.98 11.87
CA LYS A 38 8.21 4.65 11.58
C LYS A 38 6.72 4.58 11.89
N ILE A 39 6.29 5.17 13.00
CA ILE A 39 4.87 5.23 13.37
C ILE A 39 4.11 6.11 12.38
N LEU A 40 4.62 7.30 12.06
CA LEU A 40 3.98 8.20 11.08
C LEU A 40 3.85 7.55 9.69
N ALA A 41 4.84 6.74 9.28
CA ALA A 41 4.79 6.03 8.01
C ALA A 41 3.70 4.95 7.93
N MET A 42 3.18 4.47 9.08
CA MET A 42 2.07 3.52 9.14
C MET A 42 0.68 4.19 9.17
N LEU A 43 0.61 5.51 9.47
CA LEU A 43 -0.67 6.23 9.54
C LEU A 43 -1.52 6.10 8.27
N PRO A 44 -0.97 6.19 7.03
CA PRO A 44 -1.77 5.97 5.82
C PRO A 44 -2.43 4.59 5.80
N SER A 45 -1.72 3.54 6.21
CA SER A 45 -2.28 2.18 6.25
C SER A 45 -3.41 2.06 7.26
N VAL A 46 -3.27 2.68 8.43
CA VAL A 46 -4.32 2.71 9.46
C VAL A 46 -5.53 3.51 8.98
N ALA A 47 -5.32 4.66 8.34
CA ALA A 47 -6.39 5.48 7.81
C ALA A 47 -7.18 4.76 6.70
N ILE A 48 -6.48 4.07 5.79
CA ILE A 48 -7.10 3.29 4.72
C ILE A 48 -7.87 2.10 5.32
N ALA A 49 -7.29 1.37 6.28
CA ALA A 49 -7.99 0.28 6.96
C ALA A 49 -9.26 0.78 7.66
N ALA A 50 -9.20 1.91 8.36
CA ALA A 50 -10.38 2.52 8.98
C ALA A 50 -11.44 2.93 7.94
N ALA A 51 -11.03 3.45 6.77
CA ALA A 51 -11.95 3.78 5.68
C ALA A 51 -12.63 2.52 5.11
N ILE A 52 -11.87 1.45 4.86
CA ILE A 52 -12.42 0.15 4.42
C ILE A 52 -13.45 -0.34 5.43
N PHE A 53 -13.11 -0.36 6.72
CA PHE A 53 -14.03 -0.79 7.78
C PHE A 53 -15.31 0.05 7.79
N TYR A 54 -15.19 1.38 7.65
CA TYR A 54 -16.34 2.27 7.59
C TYR A 54 -17.26 1.95 6.41
N PHE A 55 -16.73 1.77 5.20
CA PHE A 55 -17.53 1.44 4.01
C PHE A 55 -18.10 0.02 4.08
N SER A 56 -17.37 -0.93 4.63
CA SER A 56 -17.83 -2.31 4.86
C SER A 56 -18.93 -2.40 5.91
N SER A 57 -18.98 -1.47 6.87
CA SER A 57 -20.01 -1.39 7.91
C SER A 57 -21.36 -0.86 7.38
N GLN A 58 -21.39 -0.32 6.16
CA GLN A 58 -22.65 0.21 5.60
C GLN A 58 -23.59 -0.94 5.21
N PRO A 59 -24.90 -0.86 5.56
CA PRO A 59 -25.91 -1.80 5.08
C PRO A 59 -25.92 -1.95 3.55
N ALA A 60 -26.44 -3.07 3.06
CA ALA A 60 -26.37 -3.39 1.63
C ALA A 60 -27.09 -2.35 0.75
N ASP A 61 -28.19 -1.79 1.19
CA ASP A 61 -28.96 -0.74 0.51
C ASP A 61 -28.14 0.55 0.39
N GLN A 62 -27.52 1.02 1.47
CA GLN A 62 -26.65 2.19 1.44
C GLN A 62 -25.43 1.97 0.53
N SER A 63 -24.81 0.81 0.62
CA SER A 63 -23.69 0.46 -0.26
C SER A 63 -24.11 0.39 -1.74
N THR A 64 -25.36 -0.03 -2.03
CA THR A 64 -25.93 0.01 -3.39
C THR A 64 -26.12 1.45 -3.87
N LEU A 65 -26.66 2.33 -3.03
CA LEU A 65 -26.80 3.75 -3.36
C LEU A 65 -25.45 4.41 -3.68
N MET A 66 -24.41 4.11 -2.88
CA MET A 66 -23.06 4.61 -3.15
C MET A 66 -22.51 4.10 -4.49
N SER A 67 -22.68 2.81 -4.80
CA SER A 67 -22.25 2.23 -6.08
C SER A 67 -23.00 2.83 -7.26
N ASN A 68 -24.31 3.08 -7.12
CA ASN A 68 -25.11 3.74 -8.13
C ASN A 68 -24.67 5.19 -8.36
N GLY A 69 -24.31 5.91 -7.29
CA GLY A 69 -23.76 7.27 -7.39
C GLY A 69 -22.45 7.31 -8.19
N VAL A 70 -21.55 6.36 -7.94
CA VAL A 70 -20.30 6.20 -8.72
C VAL A 70 -20.62 5.90 -10.18
N THR A 71 -21.55 4.98 -10.45
CA THR A 71 -21.98 4.62 -11.82
C THR A 71 -22.54 5.86 -12.55
N GLN A 72 -23.44 6.61 -11.92
CA GLN A 72 -24.01 7.84 -12.52
C GLN A 72 -22.92 8.87 -12.81
N MET A 73 -21.96 9.05 -11.90
CA MET A 73 -20.83 9.96 -12.12
C MET A 73 -20.00 9.55 -13.34
N LEU A 74 -19.68 8.25 -13.48
CA LEU A 74 -18.93 7.74 -14.63
C LEU A 74 -19.71 7.90 -15.94
N LEU A 75 -21.02 7.62 -15.94
CA LEU A 75 -21.88 7.83 -17.09
C LEU A 75 -21.93 9.32 -17.50
N SER A 76 -22.04 10.23 -16.53
CA SER A 76 -22.02 11.67 -16.77
C SER A 76 -20.70 12.17 -17.35
N ILE A 77 -19.58 11.59 -16.92
CA ILE A 77 -18.26 11.90 -17.49
C ILE A 77 -18.18 11.38 -18.94
N ALA A 78 -18.64 10.16 -19.19
CA ALA A 78 -18.62 9.58 -20.53
C ALA A 78 -19.50 10.37 -21.52
N ASP A 79 -20.66 10.85 -21.08
CA ASP A 79 -21.53 11.72 -21.86
C ASP A 79 -20.86 13.07 -22.19
N LYS A 80 -20.24 13.71 -21.20
CA LYS A 80 -19.47 14.96 -21.42
C LYS A 80 -18.28 14.78 -22.38
N LEU A 81 -17.72 13.57 -22.43
CA LEU A 81 -16.66 13.21 -23.38
C LEU A 81 -17.20 12.76 -24.75
N HIS A 82 -18.51 12.84 -24.99
CA HIS A 82 -19.18 12.38 -26.20
C HIS A 82 -18.92 10.89 -26.54
N LEU A 83 -18.69 10.06 -25.50
CA LEU A 83 -18.50 8.62 -25.65
C LEU A 83 -19.83 7.85 -25.66
N LEU A 84 -20.91 8.47 -25.15
CA LEU A 84 -22.25 7.93 -25.11
C LEU A 84 -23.26 9.09 -25.02
N GLU A 85 -24.53 8.82 -25.32
CA GLU A 85 -25.65 9.77 -25.21
C GLU A 85 -26.59 9.30 -24.10
N LEU A 86 -26.62 10.00 -22.97
CA LEU A 86 -27.42 9.61 -21.79
C LEU A 86 -28.93 9.61 -22.08
N GLU A 87 -29.40 10.43 -23.01
CA GLU A 87 -30.84 10.52 -23.38
C GLU A 87 -31.34 9.17 -23.98
N GLN A 88 -30.47 8.38 -24.57
CA GLN A 88 -30.80 7.10 -25.21
C GLN A 88 -30.63 5.90 -24.27
N ILE A 89 -30.18 6.11 -23.03
CA ILE A 89 -29.77 5.07 -22.11
C ILE A 89 -30.69 5.00 -20.89
N ASN A 90 -31.16 3.81 -20.54
CA ASN A 90 -31.88 3.58 -19.29
C ASN A 90 -30.89 3.58 -18.10
N VAL A 91 -30.54 4.76 -17.61
CA VAL A 91 -29.57 4.96 -16.50
C VAL A 91 -29.92 4.15 -15.25
N PRO A 92 -31.18 4.09 -14.76
CA PRO A 92 -31.55 3.25 -13.62
C PRO A 92 -31.22 1.76 -13.82
N ALA A 93 -31.52 1.19 -14.96
CA ALA A 93 -31.25 -0.21 -15.26
C ALA A 93 -29.73 -0.51 -15.29
N ILE A 94 -28.94 0.41 -15.84
CA ILE A 94 -27.47 0.30 -15.84
C ILE A 94 -26.92 0.40 -14.44
N CYS A 95 -27.42 1.31 -13.61
CA CYS A 95 -27.01 1.44 -12.23
C CYS A 95 -27.29 0.17 -11.43
N GLU A 96 -28.45 -0.44 -11.59
CA GLU A 96 -28.79 -1.70 -10.95
C GLU A 96 -27.86 -2.84 -11.41
N PHE A 97 -27.64 -2.99 -12.72
CA PHE A 97 -26.75 -3.99 -13.29
C PHE A 97 -25.29 -3.84 -12.84
N LEU A 98 -24.79 -2.60 -12.77
CA LEU A 98 -23.39 -2.32 -12.43
C LEU A 98 -23.13 -2.17 -10.92
N SER A 99 -24.16 -2.11 -10.08
CA SER A 99 -24.00 -1.88 -8.63
C SER A 99 -23.06 -2.90 -7.97
N MET A 100 -23.20 -4.19 -8.29
CA MET A 100 -22.32 -5.25 -7.75
C MET A 100 -20.90 -5.22 -8.34
N PRO A 101 -20.69 -5.14 -9.68
CA PRO A 101 -19.37 -4.95 -10.26
C PRO A 101 -18.63 -3.73 -9.71
N VAL A 102 -19.29 -2.57 -9.62
CA VAL A 102 -18.68 -1.34 -9.12
C VAL A 102 -18.25 -1.50 -7.66
N ARG A 103 -19.08 -2.12 -6.82
CA ARG A 103 -18.73 -2.44 -5.43
C ARG A 103 -17.51 -3.35 -5.35
N LYS A 104 -17.43 -4.40 -6.16
CA LYS A 104 -16.27 -5.30 -6.20
C LYS A 104 -15.00 -4.60 -6.66
N CYS A 105 -15.10 -3.75 -7.70
CA CYS A 105 -13.98 -2.93 -8.14
C CYS A 105 -13.50 -1.95 -7.04
N ALA A 106 -14.42 -1.36 -6.27
CA ALA A 106 -14.09 -0.51 -5.15
C ALA A 106 -13.28 -1.28 -4.10
N HIS A 107 -13.75 -2.46 -3.66
CA HIS A 107 -13.03 -3.30 -2.70
C HIS A 107 -11.63 -3.70 -3.22
N ILE A 108 -11.52 -4.20 -4.46
CA ILE A 108 -10.21 -4.51 -5.06
C ILE A 108 -9.28 -3.30 -5.01
N THR A 109 -9.79 -2.11 -5.29
CA THR A 109 -9.00 -0.86 -5.27
C THR A 109 -8.58 -0.52 -3.84
N GLU A 110 -9.50 -0.54 -2.88
CA GLU A 110 -9.24 -0.25 -1.46
C GLU A 110 -8.17 -1.18 -0.88
N TYR A 111 -8.28 -2.48 -1.10
CA TYR A 111 -7.29 -3.47 -0.63
C TYR A 111 -5.95 -3.35 -1.35
N THR A 112 -5.96 -2.97 -2.64
CA THR A 112 -4.73 -2.68 -3.39
C THR A 112 -4.01 -1.46 -2.81
N VAL A 113 -4.74 -0.39 -2.49
CA VAL A 113 -4.19 0.83 -1.86
C VAL A 113 -3.71 0.52 -0.44
N LEU A 114 -4.42 -0.31 0.33
CA LEU A 114 -3.96 -0.79 1.63
C LEU A 114 -2.64 -1.54 1.52
N PHE A 115 -2.53 -2.47 0.57
CA PHE A 115 -1.29 -3.21 0.31
C PHE A 115 -0.11 -2.28 -0.02
N LEU A 116 -0.32 -1.30 -0.91
CA LEU A 116 0.73 -0.34 -1.29
C LEU A 116 1.15 0.53 -0.11
N SER A 117 0.21 0.98 0.71
CA SER A 117 0.50 1.77 1.91
C SER A 117 1.26 0.95 2.96
N LEU A 118 0.92 -0.34 3.13
CA LEU A 118 1.66 -1.27 3.98
C LEU A 118 3.09 -1.50 3.47
N VAL A 119 3.28 -1.64 2.15
CA VAL A 119 4.63 -1.75 1.55
C VAL A 119 5.44 -0.50 1.87
N PHE A 120 4.85 0.69 1.75
CA PHE A 120 5.52 1.95 2.10
C PHE A 120 5.88 2.00 3.60
N GLY A 121 4.92 1.74 4.48
CA GLY A 121 5.10 1.79 5.93
C GLY A 121 6.11 0.75 6.43
N LEU A 122 5.95 -0.52 6.04
CA LEU A 122 6.81 -1.63 6.48
C LEU A 122 8.27 -1.49 5.99
N ARG A 123 8.48 -0.78 4.87
CA ARG A 123 9.84 -0.47 4.38
C ARG A 123 10.63 0.36 5.39
N THR A 124 9.99 1.29 6.10
CA THR A 124 10.64 2.10 7.15
C THR A 124 11.03 1.28 8.38
N TRP A 125 10.41 0.10 8.57
CA TRP A 125 10.75 -0.87 9.61
C TRP A 125 11.87 -1.83 9.20
N GLY A 126 12.48 -1.63 8.02
CA GLY A 126 13.62 -2.41 7.56
C GLY A 126 13.25 -3.68 6.81
N LEU A 127 11.98 -3.88 6.44
CA LEU A 127 11.60 -4.96 5.55
C LEU A 127 11.93 -4.59 4.11
N HIS A 128 12.50 -5.55 3.34
CA HIS A 128 12.91 -5.32 1.96
C HIS A 128 12.62 -6.53 1.06
N GLY A 129 12.57 -6.28 -0.25
CA GLY A 129 12.46 -7.31 -1.28
C GLY A 129 11.23 -8.21 -1.14
N LYS A 130 11.39 -9.50 -1.37
CA LYS A 130 10.27 -10.48 -1.33
C LYS A 130 9.61 -10.58 0.05
N ARG A 131 10.40 -10.43 1.14
CA ARG A 131 9.87 -10.49 2.51
C ARG A 131 8.89 -9.33 2.77
N LEU A 132 9.24 -8.12 2.34
CA LEU A 132 8.36 -6.96 2.45
C LEU A 132 7.01 -7.21 1.76
N LEU A 133 7.04 -7.63 0.48
CA LEU A 133 5.84 -7.89 -0.30
C LEU A 133 4.99 -9.02 0.27
N ASN A 134 5.62 -10.08 0.80
CA ASN A 134 4.91 -11.20 1.41
C ASN A 134 4.21 -10.79 2.72
N VAL A 135 4.90 -10.03 3.58
CA VAL A 135 4.32 -9.56 4.85
C VAL A 135 3.17 -8.59 4.56
N ALA A 136 3.35 -7.63 3.66
CA ALA A 136 2.29 -6.70 3.27
C ALA A 136 1.05 -7.45 2.73
N LEU A 137 1.25 -8.43 1.82
CA LEU A 137 0.15 -9.23 1.28
C LEU A 137 -0.54 -10.07 2.35
N ALA A 138 0.23 -10.68 3.26
CA ALA A 138 -0.34 -11.46 4.37
C ALA A 138 -1.21 -10.58 5.29
N VAL A 139 -0.72 -9.39 5.66
CA VAL A 139 -1.49 -8.44 6.47
C VAL A 139 -2.77 -8.01 5.76
N THR A 140 -2.70 -7.67 4.45
CA THR A 140 -3.87 -7.32 3.65
C THR A 140 -4.87 -8.47 3.59
N PHE A 141 -4.41 -9.69 3.36
CA PHE A 141 -5.25 -10.89 3.32
C PHE A 141 -5.97 -11.15 4.64
N PHE A 142 -5.26 -11.12 5.76
CA PHE A 142 -5.87 -11.32 7.07
C PHE A 142 -6.85 -10.19 7.42
N TYR A 143 -6.56 -8.96 7.00
CA TYR A 143 -7.48 -7.86 7.16
C TYR A 143 -8.77 -8.08 6.35
N ALA A 144 -8.68 -8.54 5.10
CA ALA A 144 -9.85 -8.91 4.30
C ALA A 144 -10.67 -10.05 4.95
N CYS A 145 -10.00 -11.04 5.57
CA CYS A 145 -10.71 -12.08 6.32
C CYS A 145 -11.51 -11.49 7.50
N THR A 146 -10.93 -10.53 8.24
CA THR A 146 -11.64 -9.89 9.35
C THR A 146 -12.79 -9.01 8.87
N ASP A 147 -12.63 -8.35 7.73
CA ASP A 147 -13.69 -7.54 7.12
C ASP A 147 -14.87 -8.40 6.67
N GLU A 148 -14.62 -9.48 5.92
CA GLU A 148 -15.68 -10.42 5.51
C GLU A 148 -16.38 -11.09 6.71
N PHE A 149 -15.63 -11.40 7.77
CA PHE A 149 -16.22 -11.87 9.00
C PHE A 149 -17.13 -10.82 9.64
N HIS A 150 -16.69 -9.55 9.66
CA HIS A 150 -17.52 -8.44 10.17
C HIS A 150 -18.79 -8.25 9.33
N GLN A 151 -18.71 -8.40 8.02
CA GLN A 151 -19.86 -8.26 7.11
C GLN A 151 -21.00 -9.27 7.39
N LEU A 152 -20.71 -10.40 8.04
CA LEU A 152 -21.76 -11.34 8.49
C LEU A 152 -22.75 -10.70 9.49
N PHE A 153 -22.34 -9.65 10.18
CA PHE A 153 -23.15 -8.94 11.18
C PHE A 153 -23.79 -7.66 10.63
N VAL A 154 -23.51 -7.32 9.35
CA VAL A 154 -24.06 -6.10 8.71
C VAL A 154 -25.35 -6.44 7.96
N PRO A 155 -26.46 -5.69 8.19
CA PRO A 155 -27.75 -5.96 7.56
C PRO A 155 -27.68 -6.03 6.03
N GLY A 156 -28.21 -7.13 5.47
CA GLY A 156 -28.28 -7.34 4.03
C GLY A 156 -26.97 -7.70 3.35
N ARG A 157 -25.88 -7.86 4.11
CA ARG A 157 -24.60 -8.34 3.59
C ARG A 157 -24.39 -9.82 3.86
N THR A 158 -23.58 -10.46 3.03
CA THR A 158 -23.16 -11.85 3.19
C THR A 158 -21.64 -11.91 3.08
N GLY A 159 -20.96 -12.23 4.18
CA GLY A 159 -19.52 -12.48 4.15
C GLY A 159 -19.23 -13.80 3.43
N ARG A 160 -18.31 -13.79 2.46
CA ARG A 160 -17.93 -14.96 1.67
C ARG A 160 -16.43 -15.04 1.54
N PHE A 161 -15.87 -16.21 1.77
CA PHE A 161 -14.42 -16.41 1.57
C PHE A 161 -13.96 -16.12 0.13
N SER A 162 -14.83 -16.34 -0.87
CA SER A 162 -14.56 -15.93 -2.26
C SER A 162 -14.29 -14.44 -2.40
N ASP A 163 -14.95 -13.61 -1.58
CA ASP A 163 -14.78 -12.17 -1.62
C ASP A 163 -13.41 -11.76 -1.08
N VAL A 164 -12.91 -12.43 -0.02
CA VAL A 164 -11.51 -12.27 0.44
C VAL A 164 -10.51 -12.48 -0.68
N LEU A 165 -10.71 -13.50 -1.52
CA LEU A 165 -9.81 -13.77 -2.65
C LEU A 165 -9.90 -12.69 -3.72
N ILE A 166 -11.12 -12.24 -4.04
CA ILE A 166 -11.37 -11.19 -5.03
C ILE A 166 -10.73 -9.87 -4.58
N ASP A 167 -10.91 -9.48 -3.33
CA ASP A 167 -10.38 -8.25 -2.76
C ASP A 167 -8.85 -8.20 -2.81
N ASN A 168 -8.20 -9.35 -2.71
CA ASN A 168 -6.75 -9.46 -2.77
C ASN A 168 -6.17 -9.59 -4.20
N ILE A 169 -6.98 -9.65 -5.26
CA ILE A 169 -6.50 -9.82 -6.65
C ILE A 169 -5.53 -8.70 -7.04
N GLY A 170 -5.87 -7.45 -6.75
CA GLY A 170 -5.04 -6.30 -7.09
C GLY A 170 -3.69 -6.33 -6.36
N ALA A 171 -3.69 -6.57 -5.06
CA ALA A 171 -2.49 -6.71 -4.24
C ALA A 171 -1.58 -7.85 -4.71
N ALA A 172 -2.17 -9.02 -4.99
CA ALA A 172 -1.46 -10.19 -5.52
C ALA A 172 -0.88 -9.92 -6.91
N GLY A 173 -1.63 -9.25 -7.79
CA GLY A 173 -1.20 -8.84 -9.13
C GLY A 173 0.01 -7.91 -9.09
N ILE A 174 -0.04 -6.86 -8.27
CA ILE A 174 1.09 -5.93 -8.11
C ILE A 174 2.33 -6.67 -7.57
N ARG A 175 2.14 -7.52 -6.55
CA ARG A 175 3.24 -8.34 -6.02
C ARG A 175 3.87 -9.19 -7.11
N LEU A 176 3.06 -9.90 -7.90
CA LEU A 176 3.53 -10.75 -9.00
C LEU A 176 4.29 -9.94 -10.04
N MET A 177 3.75 -8.81 -10.46
CA MET A 177 4.36 -7.89 -11.42
C MET A 177 5.75 -7.45 -10.95
N VAL A 178 5.88 -6.98 -9.70
CA VAL A 178 7.16 -6.55 -9.12
C VAL A 178 8.17 -7.69 -9.11
N LEU A 179 7.75 -8.92 -8.78
CA LEU A 179 8.65 -10.09 -8.77
C LEU A 179 9.12 -10.48 -10.17
N ILE A 180 8.26 -10.39 -11.19
CA ILE A 180 8.60 -10.67 -12.60
C ILE A 180 9.62 -9.64 -13.08
N PHE A 181 9.36 -8.34 -12.89
CA PHE A 181 10.30 -7.28 -13.30
C PHE A 181 11.67 -7.44 -12.62
N HIS A 182 11.68 -7.77 -11.34
CA HIS A 182 12.93 -7.98 -10.61
C HIS A 182 13.73 -9.18 -11.16
N ARG A 183 13.04 -10.25 -11.54
CA ARG A 183 13.65 -11.44 -12.17
C ARG A 183 14.21 -11.12 -13.55
N GLN A 184 13.44 -10.42 -14.39
CA GLN A 184 13.88 -10.03 -15.74
C GLN A 184 15.12 -9.13 -15.71
N ARG A 185 15.13 -8.13 -14.81
CA ARG A 185 16.28 -7.23 -14.64
C ARG A 185 17.54 -8.01 -14.22
N LYS A 186 17.40 -8.99 -13.33
CA LYS A 186 18.53 -9.85 -12.94
C LYS A 186 19.05 -10.68 -14.10
N ASN A 187 18.18 -11.28 -14.91
CA ASN A 187 18.56 -12.08 -16.06
C ASN A 187 19.21 -11.24 -17.17
N GLY A 188 18.70 -10.05 -17.46
CA GLY A 188 19.29 -9.12 -18.43
C GLY A 188 20.69 -8.65 -18.05
N LEU A 189 20.95 -8.40 -16.75
CA LEU A 189 22.29 -8.07 -16.27
C LEU A 189 23.26 -9.24 -16.47
N LEU A 190 22.84 -10.47 -16.18
CA LEU A 190 23.68 -11.67 -16.36
C LEU A 190 24.01 -11.91 -17.84
N HIS A 191 23.06 -11.66 -18.76
CA HIS A 191 23.29 -11.84 -20.19
C HIS A 191 24.37 -10.87 -20.73
N ASN A 192 24.37 -9.62 -20.26
CA ASN A 192 25.38 -8.62 -20.68
C ASN A 192 26.81 -8.95 -20.17
N TYR A 193 26.96 -9.67 -19.06
CA TYR A 193 28.27 -10.11 -18.55
C TYR A 193 28.81 -11.36 -19.25
N THR A 194 27.97 -12.13 -19.95
CA THR A 194 28.39 -13.36 -20.67
C THR A 194 28.71 -13.10 -22.14
N THR A 195 28.38 -11.92 -22.65
CA THR A 195 28.58 -11.52 -24.08
C THR A 195 29.68 -10.47 -24.26
N SER A 196 30.36 -10.05 -23.20
CA SER A 196 31.56 -9.20 -23.18
C SER A 196 32.81 -10.00 -22.81
#